data_1274e29c3c5448fa9523b30c0080da68
#
_entry.id   1274e29c3c5448fa9523b30c0080da68
#
_cell.length_a   1.000
_cell.length_b   1.000
_cell.length_c   1.000
_cell.angle_alpha   90.00
_cell.angle_beta   90.00
_cell.angle_gamma   90.00
#
_symmetry.space_group_name_H-M   'P 1'
#
loop_
_entity.id
_entity.type
_entity.pdbx_description
1 polymer ?
#
loop_
_entity_poly.entity_id
_entity_poly.type
_entity_poly.pdbx_seq_one_letter_code
_entity_poly.pdbx_strand_id
1 'polypeptide(L)'
;MSGLAKLTVLFVEDEQNLRNALESAIGDEFGKFIVARDGDDGLKKFKKYKPDIVITDIMMPIIDGLEMAKEIKHISKQTPIVVLSAFSEKERLLKAIDVGIDKYLIKPIDPDELLMTLRLLARELFEQSDVIDLCSNYQFDKNRRVLVKAGKTIFLTKKELLFISILVKNLGVFVLHEEIKKYVWTNKKVTDSAIRTFIKRVREKTDKEFIKNIPGLGYKIKTENE
;
A
#
# COMPACT_ATOMS: atom_id res chain seq x y z
N MET A 1 7.24 -16.05 -3.53
CA MET A 1 8.29 -15.08 -3.11
C MET A 1 7.66 -14.19 -2.05
N SER A 2 8.30 -14.00 -0.90
CA SER A 2 7.77 -13.20 0.19
C SER A 2 7.61 -11.75 -0.30
N GLY A 3 6.54 -11.05 0.10
CA GLY A 3 6.33 -9.65 -0.26
C GLY A 3 7.50 -8.75 0.14
N LEU A 4 8.30 -9.17 1.13
CA LEU A 4 9.46 -8.46 1.63
C LEU A 4 10.58 -8.27 0.59
N ALA A 5 10.79 -9.25 -0.31
CA ALA A 5 11.83 -9.17 -1.35
C ALA A 5 11.64 -8.02 -2.35
N LYS A 6 10.54 -7.27 -2.28
CA LYS A 6 10.29 -6.08 -3.11
C LYS A 6 10.50 -4.77 -2.34
N LEU A 7 10.70 -4.83 -1.04
CA LEU A 7 10.80 -3.66 -0.17
C LEU A 7 12.24 -3.20 0.03
N THR A 8 12.38 -1.89 0.18
CA THR A 8 13.59 -1.24 0.67
C THR A 8 13.38 -0.88 2.14
N VAL A 9 14.23 -1.39 3.01
CA VAL A 9 14.20 -1.11 4.45
C VAL A 9 15.41 -0.26 4.84
N LEU A 10 15.18 0.74 5.68
CA LEU A 10 16.23 1.53 6.34
C LEU A 10 16.27 1.14 7.81
N PHE A 11 17.43 0.68 8.28
CA PHE A 11 17.69 0.38 9.68
C PHE A 11 18.70 1.37 10.26
N VAL A 12 18.33 2.03 11.36
CA VAL A 12 19.13 3.07 12.01
C VAL A 12 19.43 2.65 13.44
N GLU A 13 20.70 2.49 13.74
CA GLU A 13 21.19 1.97 15.03
C GLU A 13 22.62 2.47 15.22
N ASP A 14 23.01 3.02 16.37
CA ASP A 14 24.34 3.55 16.62
C ASP A 14 25.34 2.45 17.00
N GLU A 15 24.89 1.36 17.59
CA GLU A 15 25.73 0.23 17.94
C GLU A 15 26.10 -0.64 16.73
N GLN A 16 27.36 -0.59 16.32
CA GLN A 16 27.83 -1.29 15.11
C GLN A 16 27.63 -2.81 15.16
N ASN A 17 27.83 -3.44 16.32
CA ASN A 17 27.67 -4.89 16.46
C ASN A 17 26.22 -5.29 16.25
N LEU A 18 25.27 -4.52 16.81
CA LEU A 18 23.85 -4.79 16.65
C LEU A 18 23.39 -4.54 15.21
N ARG A 19 23.89 -3.45 14.57
CA ARG A 19 23.63 -3.20 13.15
C ARG A 19 24.04 -4.38 12.27
N ASN A 20 25.31 -4.86 12.45
CA ASN A 20 25.84 -5.97 11.66
C ASN A 20 25.09 -7.28 11.93
N ALA A 21 24.76 -7.55 13.22
CA ALA A 21 24.03 -8.75 13.59
C ALA A 21 22.64 -8.79 12.95
N LEU A 22 21.90 -7.68 13.02
CA LEU A 22 20.56 -7.60 12.47
C LEU A 22 20.58 -7.63 10.93
N GLU A 23 21.51 -6.90 10.29
CA GLU A 23 21.69 -6.94 8.84
C GLU A 23 21.98 -8.37 8.35
N SER A 24 22.86 -9.10 9.07
CA SER A 24 23.15 -10.50 8.73
C SER A 24 21.97 -11.45 8.98
N ALA A 25 21.14 -11.17 10.00
CA ALA A 25 20.02 -12.04 10.35
C ALA A 25 18.82 -11.90 9.41
N ILE A 26 18.49 -10.67 8.97
CA ILE A 26 17.27 -10.43 8.22
C ILE A 26 17.47 -9.68 6.89
N GLY A 27 18.67 -9.16 6.61
CA GLY A 27 18.90 -8.30 5.43
C GLY A 27 18.55 -8.94 4.11
N ASP A 28 18.83 -10.24 3.94
CA ASP A 28 18.58 -11.00 2.71
C ASP A 28 17.09 -11.26 2.42
N GLU A 29 16.21 -11.04 3.41
CA GLU A 29 14.76 -11.15 3.22
C GLU A 29 14.19 -9.99 2.37
N PHE A 30 14.92 -8.86 2.23
CA PHE A 30 14.47 -7.64 1.58
C PHE A 30 15.13 -7.43 0.21
N GLY A 31 14.44 -6.71 -0.67
CA GLY A 31 15.01 -6.30 -1.94
C GLY A 31 16.20 -5.35 -1.77
N LYS A 32 16.16 -4.53 -0.72
CA LYS A 32 17.28 -3.69 -0.31
C LYS A 32 17.21 -3.43 1.19
N PHE A 33 18.32 -3.71 1.90
CA PHE A 33 18.49 -3.37 3.31
C PHE A 33 19.56 -2.29 3.43
N ILE A 34 19.23 -1.16 4.02
CA ILE A 34 20.09 0.01 4.14
C ILE A 34 20.33 0.25 5.62
N VAL A 35 21.56 0.36 6.04
CA VAL A 35 21.91 0.66 7.43
C VAL A 35 22.38 2.10 7.58
N ALA A 36 22.08 2.72 8.71
CA ALA A 36 22.56 4.04 9.12
C ALA A 36 23.04 4.01 10.56
N ARG A 37 23.98 4.88 10.90
CA ARG A 37 24.69 4.84 12.21
C ARG A 37 24.14 5.80 13.25
N ASP A 38 23.30 6.75 12.85
CA ASP A 38 22.68 7.77 13.70
C ASP A 38 21.49 8.40 12.96
N GLY A 39 20.72 9.24 13.65
CA GLY A 39 19.54 9.86 13.07
C GLY A 39 19.83 10.83 11.91
N ASP A 40 20.98 11.52 11.89
CA ASP A 40 21.35 12.41 10.79
C ASP A 40 21.69 11.61 9.51
N ASP A 41 22.49 10.53 9.64
CA ASP A 41 22.77 9.60 8.53
C ASP A 41 21.46 8.91 8.08
N GLY A 42 20.58 8.56 9.03
CA GLY A 42 19.25 8.04 8.76
C GLY A 42 18.40 8.96 7.89
N LEU A 43 18.28 10.25 8.25
CA LEU A 43 17.54 11.25 7.47
C LEU A 43 18.14 11.47 6.06
N LYS A 44 19.46 11.51 5.94
CA LYS A 44 20.15 11.62 4.64
C LYS A 44 19.82 10.42 3.76
N LYS A 45 19.91 9.21 4.31
CA LYS A 45 19.60 7.97 3.59
C LYS A 45 18.11 7.84 3.27
N PHE A 46 17.23 8.25 4.18
CA PHE A 46 15.79 8.31 3.92
C PHE A 46 15.46 9.18 2.70
N LYS A 47 15.97 10.41 2.65
CA LYS A 47 15.77 11.34 1.53
C LYS A 47 16.31 10.80 0.21
N LYS A 48 17.47 10.13 0.26
CA LYS A 48 18.16 9.58 -0.92
C LYS A 48 17.50 8.33 -1.48
N TYR A 49 17.15 7.39 -0.62
CA TYR A 49 16.74 6.05 -1.03
C TYR A 49 15.21 5.83 -0.96
N LYS A 50 14.48 6.70 -0.26
CA LYS A 50 13.02 6.63 -0.06
C LYS A 50 12.57 5.22 0.33
N PRO A 51 13.02 4.70 1.48
CA PRO A 51 12.71 3.35 1.91
C PRO A 51 11.19 3.19 2.16
N ASP A 52 10.72 1.96 1.98
CA ASP A 52 9.32 1.60 2.20
C ASP A 52 9.00 1.46 3.70
N ILE A 53 9.99 1.03 4.52
CA ILE A 53 9.87 0.87 5.97
C ILE A 53 11.16 1.41 6.62
N VAL A 54 11.01 2.04 7.79
CA VAL A 54 12.12 2.48 8.63
C VAL A 54 12.08 1.73 9.96
N ILE A 55 13.24 1.24 10.39
CA ILE A 55 13.47 0.65 11.71
C ILE A 55 14.50 1.55 12.40
N THR A 56 14.27 1.96 13.63
CA THR A 56 15.20 2.84 14.35
C THR A 56 15.30 2.51 15.84
N ASP A 57 16.49 2.59 16.39
CA ASP A 57 16.63 2.75 17.83
C ASP A 57 16.15 4.14 18.25
N ILE A 58 15.74 4.29 19.50
CA ILE A 58 15.44 5.60 20.11
C ILE A 58 16.70 6.31 20.52
N MET A 59 17.59 5.61 21.23
CA MET A 59 18.73 6.20 21.90
C MET A 59 19.95 6.26 20.99
N MET A 60 20.05 7.31 20.20
CA MET A 60 21.18 7.54 19.31
C MET A 60 21.78 8.94 19.51
N PRO A 61 23.08 9.12 19.24
CA PRO A 61 23.71 10.43 19.28
C PRO A 61 23.22 11.34 18.15
N ILE A 62 23.43 12.66 18.31
CA ILE A 62 23.17 13.74 17.34
C ILE A 62 21.67 14.02 17.20
N ILE A 63 20.92 13.09 16.63
CA ILE A 63 19.46 13.14 16.49
C ILE A 63 18.93 11.80 16.99
N ASP A 64 18.05 11.82 17.99
CA ASP A 64 17.42 10.60 18.49
C ASP A 64 16.40 10.01 17.49
N GLY A 65 16.06 8.73 17.70
CA GLY A 65 15.17 8.02 16.78
C GLY A 65 13.76 8.60 16.70
N LEU A 66 13.24 9.22 17.78
CA LEU A 66 11.91 9.84 17.77
C LEU A 66 11.93 11.20 17.04
N GLU A 67 12.98 11.99 17.23
CA GLU A 67 13.16 13.23 16.46
C GLU A 67 13.31 12.93 14.96
N MET A 68 14.15 11.94 14.62
CA MET A 68 14.28 11.47 13.24
C MET A 68 12.95 11.00 12.68
N ALA A 69 12.20 10.18 13.42
CA ALA A 69 10.89 9.68 13.01
C ALA A 69 9.88 10.81 12.78
N LYS A 70 9.87 11.85 13.61
CA LYS A 70 9.03 13.03 13.44
C LYS A 70 9.34 13.76 12.13
N GLU A 71 10.60 13.95 11.80
CA GLU A 71 11.02 14.55 10.54
C GLU A 71 10.63 13.67 9.34
N ILE A 72 10.79 12.35 9.43
CA ILE A 72 10.35 11.41 8.41
C ILE A 72 8.83 11.50 8.20
N LYS A 73 8.04 11.54 9.27
CA LYS A 73 6.56 11.66 9.18
C LYS A 73 6.12 13.02 8.59
N HIS A 74 6.89 14.09 8.77
CA HIS A 74 6.65 15.36 8.04
C HIS A 74 6.90 15.23 6.54
N ILE A 75 7.93 14.47 6.13
CA ILE A 75 8.27 14.25 4.72
C ILE A 75 7.30 13.24 4.08
N SER A 76 7.02 12.15 4.78
CA SER A 76 6.16 11.04 4.31
C SER A 76 5.35 10.46 5.47
N LYS A 77 4.10 10.87 5.59
CA LYS A 77 3.18 10.37 6.63
C LYS A 77 2.90 8.87 6.52
N GLN A 78 3.02 8.33 5.32
CA GLN A 78 2.65 6.94 5.01
C GLN A 78 3.78 5.94 5.23
N THR A 79 5.04 6.39 5.36
CA THR A 79 6.16 5.47 5.61
C THR A 79 6.05 4.88 7.00
N PRO A 80 5.86 3.55 7.15
CA PRO A 80 5.83 2.91 8.45
C PRO A 80 7.17 3.00 9.16
N ILE A 81 7.11 3.29 10.46
CA ILE A 81 8.29 3.38 11.32
C ILE A 81 8.14 2.39 12.47
N VAL A 82 9.12 1.51 12.63
CA VAL A 82 9.28 0.58 13.73
C VAL A 82 10.35 1.12 14.65
N VAL A 83 10.02 1.33 15.90
CA VAL A 83 10.97 1.76 16.93
C VAL A 83 11.40 0.58 17.76
N LEU A 84 12.72 0.47 17.98
CA LEU A 84 13.36 -0.48 18.87
C LEU A 84 13.81 0.28 20.12
N SER A 85 13.49 -0.21 21.32
CA SER A 85 13.82 0.48 22.55
C SER A 85 14.27 -0.48 23.66
N ALA A 86 15.30 -0.09 24.40
CA ALA A 86 15.73 -0.82 25.59
C ALA A 86 14.78 -0.63 26.79
N PHE A 87 13.80 0.29 26.69
CA PHE A 87 12.99 0.70 27.82
C PHE A 87 11.48 0.63 27.49
N SER A 88 10.71 0.15 28.45
CA SER A 88 9.24 0.16 28.43
C SER A 88 8.65 1.41 29.13
N GLU A 89 9.42 2.51 29.21
CA GLU A 89 8.99 3.73 29.94
C GLU A 89 7.76 4.35 29.26
N LYS A 90 6.72 4.54 30.06
CA LYS A 90 5.44 5.10 29.63
C LYS A 90 5.57 6.43 28.89
N GLU A 91 6.48 7.30 29.34
CA GLU A 91 6.70 8.62 28.71
C GLU A 91 7.21 8.50 27.25
N ARG A 92 8.13 7.59 26.99
CA ARG A 92 8.67 7.37 25.64
C ARG A 92 7.65 6.73 24.70
N LEU A 93 6.86 5.80 25.24
CA LEU A 93 5.76 5.21 24.49
C LEU A 93 4.72 6.27 24.09
N LEU A 94 4.36 7.19 24.99
CA LEU A 94 3.45 8.29 24.68
C LEU A 94 4.02 9.21 23.61
N LYS A 95 5.30 9.60 23.70
CA LYS A 95 5.97 10.39 22.65
C LYS A 95 5.99 9.66 21.29
N ALA A 96 6.22 8.35 21.29
CA ALA A 96 6.19 7.56 20.06
C ALA A 96 4.79 7.58 19.40
N ILE A 97 3.73 7.48 20.21
CA ILE A 97 2.34 7.59 19.72
C ILE A 97 2.08 8.99 19.14
N ASP A 98 2.50 10.06 19.81
CA ASP A 98 2.33 11.44 19.32
C ASP A 98 3.06 11.71 17.99
N VAL A 99 4.21 11.06 17.79
CA VAL A 99 4.98 11.11 16.54
C VAL A 99 4.31 10.31 15.42
N GLY A 100 3.43 9.37 15.75
CA GLY A 100 2.77 8.49 14.78
C GLY A 100 3.63 7.28 14.40
N ILE A 101 4.34 6.70 15.39
CA ILE A 101 5.08 5.44 15.22
C ILE A 101 4.10 4.29 15.01
N ASP A 102 4.37 3.44 14.03
CA ASP A 102 3.47 2.35 13.67
C ASP A 102 3.65 1.11 14.54
N LYS A 103 4.89 0.82 14.97
CA LYS A 103 5.21 -0.30 15.85
C LYS A 103 6.33 0.08 16.82
N TYR A 104 6.21 -0.42 18.06
CA TYR A 104 7.18 -0.24 19.13
C TYR A 104 7.57 -1.61 19.65
N LEU A 105 8.85 -1.98 19.57
CA LEU A 105 9.40 -3.25 20.04
C LEU A 105 10.43 -3.02 21.14
N ILE A 106 10.47 -3.90 22.12
CA ILE A 106 11.38 -3.81 23.28
C ILE A 106 12.59 -4.71 23.04
N LYS A 107 13.78 -4.16 23.21
CA LYS A 107 15.04 -4.92 23.18
C LYS A 107 15.16 -5.82 24.45
N PRO A 108 15.72 -7.04 24.39
CA PRO A 108 16.38 -7.65 23.22
C PRO A 108 15.37 -8.11 22.17
N ILE A 109 15.71 -7.92 20.89
CA ILE A 109 14.82 -8.20 19.77
C ILE A 109 15.12 -9.58 19.21
N ASP A 110 14.08 -10.39 19.14
CA ASP A 110 14.09 -11.62 18.37
C ASP A 110 13.98 -11.28 16.87
N PRO A 111 14.95 -11.68 16.02
CA PRO A 111 14.85 -11.44 14.57
C PRO A 111 13.57 -11.99 13.94
N ASP A 112 13.04 -13.12 14.41
CA ASP A 112 11.79 -13.69 13.92
C ASP A 112 10.56 -12.84 14.29
N GLU A 113 10.52 -12.28 15.50
CA GLU A 113 9.48 -11.34 15.93
C GLU A 113 9.52 -10.05 15.09
N LEU A 114 10.72 -9.54 14.85
CA LEU A 114 10.89 -8.36 13.97
C LEU A 114 10.43 -8.67 12.54
N LEU A 115 10.83 -9.79 11.96
CA LEU A 115 10.39 -10.21 10.63
C LEU A 115 8.87 -10.37 10.56
N MET A 116 8.24 -10.92 11.58
CA MET A 116 6.78 -11.04 11.64
C MET A 116 6.11 -9.66 11.63
N THR A 117 6.64 -8.72 12.42
CA THR A 117 6.16 -7.33 12.46
C THR A 117 6.31 -6.65 11.09
N LEU A 118 7.47 -6.81 10.44
CA LEU A 118 7.73 -6.24 9.12
C LEU A 118 6.86 -6.87 8.04
N ARG A 119 6.54 -8.17 8.12
CA ARG A 119 5.58 -8.81 7.22
C ARG A 119 4.16 -8.26 7.35
N LEU A 120 3.73 -7.93 8.57
CA LEU A 120 2.42 -7.28 8.79
C LEU A 120 2.39 -5.88 8.17
N LEU A 121 3.42 -5.06 8.40
CA LEU A 121 3.52 -3.72 7.80
C LEU A 121 3.63 -3.78 6.28
N ALA A 122 4.42 -4.71 5.75
CA ALA A 122 4.52 -4.96 4.31
C ALA A 122 3.16 -5.29 3.69
N ARG A 123 2.39 -6.14 4.36
CA ARG A 123 1.04 -6.49 3.92
C ARG A 123 0.13 -5.25 3.88
N GLU A 124 0.14 -4.42 4.91
CA GLU A 124 -0.61 -3.16 4.97
C GLU A 124 -0.20 -2.20 3.84
N LEU A 125 1.11 -2.05 3.56
CA LEU A 125 1.63 -1.27 2.45
C LEU A 125 1.14 -1.78 1.09
N PHE A 126 1.18 -3.10 0.87
CA PHE A 126 0.69 -3.70 -0.37
C PHE A 126 -0.83 -3.61 -0.50
N GLU A 127 -1.56 -3.72 0.61
CA GLU A 127 -3.00 -3.53 0.64
C GLU A 127 -3.39 -2.08 0.32
N GLN A 128 -2.62 -1.08 0.78
CA GLN A 128 -2.81 0.33 0.41
C GLN A 128 -2.42 0.59 -1.06
N SER A 129 -1.39 -0.07 -1.60
CA SER A 129 -0.98 0.05 -3.01
C SER A 129 -1.95 -0.63 -3.97
N ASP A 130 -2.86 -1.47 -3.47
CA ASP A 130 -3.90 -2.12 -4.26
C ASP A 130 -5.18 -1.27 -4.44
N VAL A 131 -5.20 -0.07 -3.87
CA VAL A 131 -6.22 0.95 -4.18
C VAL A 131 -5.78 1.71 -5.43
N ILE A 132 -6.58 1.60 -6.48
CA ILE A 132 -6.39 2.36 -7.73
C ILE A 132 -7.26 3.60 -7.67
N ASP A 133 -6.65 4.77 -7.76
CA ASP A 133 -7.36 6.01 -7.98
C ASP A 133 -7.91 6.06 -9.41
N LEU A 134 -9.18 6.36 -9.52
CA LEU A 134 -9.91 6.47 -10.77
C LEU A 134 -10.44 7.90 -10.91
N CYS A 135 -10.87 8.28 -12.12
CA CYS A 135 -11.44 9.61 -12.35
C CYS A 135 -12.65 9.92 -11.43
N SER A 136 -12.93 11.22 -11.24
CA SER A 136 -14.13 11.71 -10.53
C SER A 136 -14.26 11.23 -9.08
N ASN A 137 -13.13 11.16 -8.34
CA ASN A 137 -13.04 10.72 -6.94
C ASN A 137 -13.47 9.25 -6.70
N TYR A 138 -13.38 8.40 -7.73
CA TYR A 138 -13.54 6.97 -7.57
C TYR A 138 -12.21 6.32 -7.19
N GLN A 139 -12.30 5.29 -6.35
CA GLN A 139 -11.19 4.42 -5.97
C GLN A 139 -11.63 2.97 -6.07
N PHE A 140 -10.77 2.09 -6.56
CA PHE A 140 -11.04 0.66 -6.60
C PHE A 140 -10.00 -0.10 -5.78
N ASP A 141 -10.45 -0.71 -4.70
CA ASP A 141 -9.65 -1.60 -3.87
C ASP A 141 -9.65 -3.01 -4.50
N LYS A 142 -8.51 -3.42 -5.03
CA LYS A 142 -8.34 -4.72 -5.71
C LYS A 142 -8.49 -5.90 -4.75
N ASN A 143 -8.01 -5.76 -3.50
CA ASN A 143 -8.02 -6.83 -2.51
C ASN A 143 -9.42 -7.05 -1.96
N ARG A 144 -10.04 -5.98 -1.51
CA ARG A 144 -11.41 -6.02 -0.99
C ARG A 144 -12.44 -6.14 -2.10
N ARG A 145 -12.04 -5.87 -3.33
CA ARG A 145 -12.93 -5.79 -4.51
C ARG A 145 -14.09 -4.84 -4.26
N VAL A 146 -13.78 -3.63 -3.87
CA VAL A 146 -14.75 -2.61 -3.52
C VAL A 146 -14.51 -1.38 -4.38
N LEU A 147 -15.59 -0.81 -4.93
CA LEU A 147 -15.58 0.50 -5.57
C LEU A 147 -16.03 1.54 -4.55
N VAL A 148 -15.22 2.58 -4.39
CA VAL A 148 -15.49 3.70 -3.46
C VAL A 148 -15.61 4.98 -4.27
N LYS A 149 -16.53 5.87 -3.91
CA LYS A 149 -16.66 7.22 -4.46
C LYS A 149 -16.69 8.23 -3.33
N ALA A 150 -15.75 9.19 -3.33
CA ALA A 150 -15.64 10.21 -2.29
C ALA A 150 -15.75 9.63 -0.86
N GLY A 151 -15.02 8.53 -0.58
CA GLY A 151 -14.99 7.84 0.70
C GLY A 151 -16.21 6.94 1.00
N LYS A 152 -17.23 6.88 0.11
CA LYS A 152 -18.42 6.04 0.28
C LYS A 152 -18.36 4.80 -0.59
N THR A 153 -18.59 3.64 0.01
CA THR A 153 -18.64 2.36 -0.71
C THR A 153 -19.86 2.27 -1.61
N ILE A 154 -19.65 1.86 -2.87
CA ILE A 154 -20.71 1.56 -3.83
C ILE A 154 -20.99 0.07 -3.79
N PHE A 155 -22.22 -0.31 -3.43
CA PHE A 155 -22.63 -1.71 -3.36
C PHE A 155 -22.91 -2.28 -4.77
N LEU A 156 -22.00 -3.15 -5.21
CA LEU A 156 -22.08 -3.83 -6.50
C LEU A 156 -22.42 -5.32 -6.29
N THR A 157 -23.24 -5.86 -7.15
CA THR A 157 -23.45 -7.31 -7.23
C THR A 157 -22.19 -8.00 -7.73
N LYS A 158 -22.06 -9.32 -7.55
CA LYS A 158 -20.89 -10.10 -8.00
C LYS A 158 -20.55 -9.87 -9.48
N LYS A 159 -21.57 -9.78 -10.36
CA LYS A 159 -21.34 -9.53 -11.80
C LYS A 159 -20.92 -8.10 -12.10
N GLU A 160 -21.53 -7.12 -11.42
CA GLU A 160 -21.15 -5.71 -11.57
C GLU A 160 -19.71 -5.49 -11.10
N LEU A 161 -19.32 -6.16 -10.01
CA LEU A 161 -17.95 -6.13 -9.50
C LEU A 161 -16.96 -6.76 -10.49
N LEU A 162 -17.27 -7.92 -11.07
CA LEU A 162 -16.44 -8.53 -12.12
C LEU A 162 -16.30 -7.61 -13.33
N PHE A 163 -17.37 -6.94 -13.74
CA PHE A 163 -17.33 -5.99 -14.84
C PHE A 163 -16.43 -4.78 -14.54
N ILE A 164 -16.57 -4.16 -13.36
CA ILE A 164 -15.68 -3.07 -12.95
C ILE A 164 -14.23 -3.57 -12.86
N SER A 165 -14.00 -4.76 -12.29
CA SER A 165 -12.65 -5.33 -12.15
C SER A 165 -11.94 -5.53 -13.48
N ILE A 166 -12.64 -6.00 -14.53
CA ILE A 166 -12.01 -6.17 -15.85
C ILE A 166 -11.70 -4.81 -16.51
N LEU A 167 -12.56 -3.80 -16.33
CA LEU A 167 -12.29 -2.45 -16.82
C LEU A 167 -11.11 -1.79 -16.11
N VAL A 168 -11.02 -1.95 -14.77
CA VAL A 168 -9.89 -1.45 -13.97
C VAL A 168 -8.59 -2.15 -14.36
N LYS A 169 -8.62 -3.46 -14.60
CA LYS A 169 -7.43 -4.21 -15.07
C LYS A 169 -6.90 -3.68 -16.41
N ASN A 170 -7.77 -3.13 -17.26
CA ASN A 170 -7.46 -2.56 -18.57
C ASN A 170 -7.68 -1.05 -18.58
N LEU A 171 -7.26 -0.33 -17.52
CA LEU A 171 -7.47 1.10 -17.39
C LEU A 171 -6.89 1.86 -18.58
N GLY A 172 -7.69 2.79 -19.12
CA GLY A 172 -7.31 3.57 -20.32
C GLY A 172 -7.56 2.89 -21.66
N VAL A 173 -7.83 1.59 -21.68
CA VAL A 173 -8.07 0.81 -22.90
C VAL A 173 -9.51 0.29 -22.95
N PHE A 174 -10.10 0.20 -24.14
CA PHE A 174 -11.42 -0.41 -24.32
C PHE A 174 -11.35 -1.92 -24.17
N VAL A 175 -12.22 -2.47 -23.34
CA VAL A 175 -12.43 -3.92 -23.21
C VAL A 175 -13.56 -4.30 -24.15
N LEU A 176 -13.31 -5.27 -25.04
CA LEU A 176 -14.24 -5.68 -26.07
C LEU A 176 -15.46 -6.39 -25.48
N HIS A 177 -16.60 -6.32 -26.18
CA HIS A 177 -17.84 -6.98 -25.76
C HIS A 177 -17.66 -8.48 -25.49
N GLU A 178 -16.89 -9.18 -26.32
CA GLU A 178 -16.64 -10.61 -26.17
C GLU A 178 -15.79 -10.94 -24.93
N GLU A 179 -14.81 -10.10 -24.62
CA GLU A 179 -14.00 -10.25 -23.39
C GLU A 179 -14.86 -10.04 -22.14
N ILE A 180 -15.74 -9.03 -22.16
CA ILE A 180 -16.69 -8.77 -21.08
C ILE A 180 -17.64 -9.95 -20.89
N LYS A 181 -18.19 -10.49 -22.00
CA LYS A 181 -19.06 -11.69 -21.97
C LYS A 181 -18.35 -12.86 -21.31
N LYS A 182 -17.16 -13.18 -21.77
CA LYS A 182 -16.34 -14.28 -21.26
C LYS A 182 -16.01 -14.13 -19.77
N TYR A 183 -15.65 -12.91 -19.36
CA TYR A 183 -15.20 -12.66 -17.98
C TYR A 183 -16.37 -12.60 -16.97
N VAL A 184 -17.48 -11.93 -17.33
CA VAL A 184 -18.60 -11.67 -16.41
C VAL A 184 -19.63 -12.80 -16.40
N TRP A 185 -19.84 -13.49 -17.53
CA TRP A 185 -20.88 -14.51 -17.65
C TRP A 185 -20.37 -15.93 -17.84
N THR A 186 -19.11 -16.21 -17.70
CA THR A 186 -18.46 -17.53 -17.74
C THR A 186 -19.38 -18.63 -18.32
N ASN A 187 -19.24 -18.95 -19.62
CA ASN A 187 -19.96 -20.02 -20.32
C ASN A 187 -21.49 -19.90 -20.50
N LYS A 188 -22.10 -18.72 -20.24
CA LYS A 188 -23.52 -18.48 -20.55
C LYS A 188 -23.66 -17.64 -21.81
N LYS A 189 -24.50 -18.07 -22.75
CA LYS A 189 -24.88 -17.24 -23.90
C LYS A 189 -25.63 -16.01 -23.41
N VAL A 190 -25.10 -14.82 -23.66
CA VAL A 190 -25.69 -13.54 -23.29
C VAL A 190 -25.85 -12.69 -24.53
N THR A 191 -27.05 -12.14 -24.72
CA THR A 191 -27.35 -11.23 -25.83
C THR A 191 -26.77 -9.83 -25.60
N ASP A 192 -26.48 -9.09 -26.65
CA ASP A 192 -26.00 -7.73 -26.54
C ASP A 192 -27.02 -6.80 -25.87
N SER A 193 -28.31 -7.07 -26.02
CA SER A 193 -29.37 -6.36 -25.33
C SER A 193 -29.30 -6.56 -23.80
N ALA A 194 -29.05 -7.79 -23.35
CA ALA A 194 -28.86 -8.06 -21.92
C ALA A 194 -27.63 -7.37 -21.35
N ILE A 195 -26.54 -7.28 -22.11
CA ILE A 195 -25.33 -6.54 -21.71
C ILE A 195 -25.63 -5.05 -21.58
N ARG A 196 -26.31 -4.44 -22.54
CA ARG A 196 -26.70 -3.02 -22.49
C ARG A 196 -27.56 -2.73 -21.26
N THR A 197 -28.54 -3.58 -20.97
CA THR A 197 -29.39 -3.47 -19.78
C THR A 197 -28.58 -3.61 -18.48
N PHE A 198 -27.64 -4.54 -18.45
CA PHE A 198 -26.74 -4.72 -17.30
C PHE A 198 -25.88 -3.47 -17.09
N ILE A 199 -25.25 -2.93 -18.12
CA ILE A 199 -24.41 -1.74 -18.00
C ILE A 199 -25.23 -0.51 -17.62
N LYS A 200 -26.46 -0.38 -18.11
CA LYS A 200 -27.37 0.69 -17.64
C LYS A 200 -27.54 0.64 -16.11
N ARG A 201 -27.76 -0.54 -15.52
CA ARG A 201 -27.84 -0.70 -14.05
C ARG A 201 -26.54 -0.35 -13.33
N VAL A 202 -25.40 -0.68 -13.90
CA VAL A 202 -24.10 -0.28 -13.31
C VAL A 202 -23.99 1.25 -13.31
N ARG A 203 -24.38 1.92 -14.41
CA ARG A 203 -24.38 3.38 -14.55
C ARG A 203 -25.38 4.09 -13.63
N GLU A 204 -26.44 3.40 -13.21
CA GLU A 204 -27.39 3.92 -12.21
C GLU A 204 -26.78 3.94 -10.80
N LYS A 205 -25.79 3.07 -10.52
CA LYS A 205 -25.04 3.02 -9.26
C LYS A 205 -23.77 3.86 -9.28
N THR A 206 -23.23 4.11 -10.46
CA THR A 206 -22.08 4.98 -10.70
C THR A 206 -22.54 6.23 -11.46
N ASP A 207 -21.61 7.06 -11.92
CA ASP A 207 -21.98 8.18 -12.80
C ASP A 207 -22.10 7.70 -14.23
N LYS A 208 -22.95 8.36 -15.03
CA LYS A 208 -23.10 8.05 -16.47
C LYS A 208 -21.79 8.18 -17.23
N GLU A 209 -20.96 9.13 -16.83
CA GLU A 209 -19.66 9.44 -17.44
C GLU A 209 -18.53 8.52 -16.95
N PHE A 210 -18.72 7.77 -15.86
CA PHE A 210 -17.69 6.90 -15.29
C PHE A 210 -17.29 5.78 -16.26
N ILE A 211 -18.27 5.23 -17.01
CA ILE A 211 -18.06 4.17 -17.99
C ILE A 211 -18.35 4.72 -19.38
N LYS A 212 -17.32 4.87 -20.19
CA LYS A 212 -17.45 5.22 -21.62
C LYS A 212 -17.65 4.00 -22.48
N ASN A 213 -18.37 4.17 -23.58
CA ASN A 213 -18.51 3.13 -24.60
C ASN A 213 -18.26 3.69 -26.00
N ILE A 214 -17.74 2.84 -26.87
CA ILE A 214 -17.77 3.04 -28.31
C ILE A 214 -18.73 1.99 -28.90
N PRO A 215 -19.77 2.42 -29.59
CA PRO A 215 -20.72 1.50 -30.21
C PRO A 215 -20.02 0.46 -31.08
N GLY A 216 -20.35 -0.82 -30.89
CA GLY A 216 -19.75 -1.93 -31.65
C GLY A 216 -18.36 -2.38 -31.17
N LEU A 217 -17.65 -1.63 -30.31
CA LEU A 217 -16.32 -1.95 -29.86
C LEU A 217 -16.32 -2.50 -28.40
N GLY A 218 -16.66 -1.64 -27.43
CA GLY A 218 -16.56 -2.05 -26.03
C GLY A 218 -16.71 -0.92 -25.05
N TYR A 219 -16.23 -1.15 -23.81
CA TYR A 219 -16.36 -0.23 -22.69
C TYR A 219 -15.00 0.01 -22.01
N LYS A 220 -14.82 1.20 -21.44
CA LYS A 220 -13.69 1.53 -20.57
C LYS A 220 -14.11 2.45 -19.44
N ILE A 221 -13.29 2.53 -18.40
CA ILE A 221 -13.39 3.59 -17.39
C ILE A 221 -12.81 4.88 -17.98
N LYS A 222 -13.47 6.01 -17.73
CA LYS A 222 -12.95 7.34 -18.06
C LYS A 222 -11.62 7.58 -17.31
N THR A 223 -10.65 8.18 -17.97
CA THR A 223 -9.37 8.62 -17.36
C THR A 223 -9.40 10.12 -17.12
N GLU A 224 -8.56 10.63 -16.21
CA GLU A 224 -8.53 12.07 -15.85
C GLU A 224 -8.17 12.98 -17.03
N ASN A 225 -7.49 12.43 -18.04
CA ASN A 225 -7.07 13.18 -19.24
C ASN A 225 -8.13 13.21 -20.36
N GLU A 226 -9.34 12.79 -20.10
CA GLU A 226 -10.49 12.77 -21.02
C GLU A 226 -11.67 13.55 -20.43
#